data_5ca8d5eacbe2cf27f775d72f0f950736
#
_entry.id   5ca8d5eacbe2cf27f775d72f0f950736
#
_cell.length_a   1.000
_cell.length_b   1.000
_cell.length_c   1.000
_cell.angle_alpha   90.00
_cell.angle_beta   90.00
_cell.angle_gamma   90.00
#
_symmetry.space_group_name_H-M   'P 1'
#
loop_
_entity.id
_entity.type
_entity.pdbx_description
1 polymer ?
#
loop_
_entity_poly.entity_id
_entity_poly.type
_entity_poly.pdbx_seq_one_letter_code
_entity_poly.pdbx_strand_id
1 'polypeptide(L)'
;ILKKELGDAIINTNEQRLEIKVRTQDKKVSVIFLRGWEAIENLRGQAFDFLAIDEVATMNNFWVNWHEVLRPTLTDTKGEALFASTPKGFNHFYDLCNQELTDKDFKSFHFTSWDNPYLDREELQRAKETLPNDRYQQEYEASFQKTSGLAIPEFSREKHLYEELPKGTYQKIAGVDFGYVHPAAIPEIYWTGEKLFVEDEWYKTGRTDAQIAEYVASCNFQAVYPDPENAGGIEELRRKGVNVREVKK
;
A
#
# COMPACT_ATOMS: atom_id res chain seq x y z
N ILE A 1 -19.60 18.93 -11.18
CA ILE A 1 -18.61 19.14 -12.26
C ILE A 1 -19.00 18.29 -13.46
N LEU A 2 -19.01 16.94 -13.38
CA LEU A 2 -19.26 16.03 -14.53
C LEU A 2 -20.52 16.36 -15.30
N LYS A 3 -21.66 16.62 -14.63
CA LYS A 3 -22.92 17.01 -15.30
C LYS A 3 -22.78 18.34 -16.06
N LYS A 4 -21.98 19.28 -15.56
CA LYS A 4 -21.75 20.58 -16.22
C LYS A 4 -20.95 20.42 -17.50
N GLU A 5 -19.91 19.59 -17.46
CA GLU A 5 -19.04 19.34 -18.62
C GLU A 5 -19.72 18.53 -19.71
N LEU A 6 -20.56 17.57 -19.33
CA LEU A 6 -21.31 16.75 -20.29
C LEU A 6 -22.47 17.48 -20.96
N GLY A 7 -23.06 18.48 -20.30
CA GLY A 7 -24.07 19.36 -20.86
C GLY A 7 -25.19 18.64 -21.63
N ASP A 8 -25.42 19.03 -22.89
CA ASP A 8 -26.46 18.49 -23.75
C ASP A 8 -26.23 17.04 -24.21
N ALA A 9 -25.06 16.48 -23.93
CA ALA A 9 -24.81 15.05 -24.18
C ALA A 9 -25.56 14.13 -23.22
N ILE A 10 -26.02 14.64 -22.07
CA ILE A 10 -26.75 13.87 -21.07
C ILE A 10 -28.15 13.51 -21.61
N ILE A 11 -28.43 12.21 -21.70
CA ILE A 11 -29.75 11.69 -22.03
C ILE A 11 -30.62 11.52 -20.80
N ASN A 12 -30.02 10.95 -19.72
CA ASN A 12 -30.71 10.67 -18.46
C ASN A 12 -29.71 10.54 -17.32
N THR A 13 -30.15 10.84 -16.09
CA THR A 13 -29.40 10.63 -14.86
C THR A 13 -30.24 9.85 -13.86
N ASN A 14 -29.62 8.87 -13.20
CA ASN A 14 -30.22 8.16 -12.07
C ASN A 14 -29.35 8.38 -10.83
N GLU A 15 -29.82 9.24 -9.92
CA GLU A 15 -29.08 9.61 -8.72
C GLU A 15 -29.02 8.50 -7.68
N GLN A 16 -30.05 7.63 -7.62
CA GLN A 16 -30.06 6.49 -6.69
C GLN A 16 -29.05 5.42 -7.10
N ARG A 17 -28.91 5.18 -8.41
CA ARG A 17 -27.96 4.22 -8.96
C ARG A 17 -26.60 4.82 -9.28
N LEU A 18 -26.45 6.14 -9.15
CA LEU A 18 -25.27 6.90 -9.55
C LEU A 18 -24.84 6.58 -10.99
N GLU A 19 -25.80 6.72 -11.92
CA GLU A 19 -25.63 6.43 -13.33
C GLU A 19 -25.96 7.66 -14.18
N ILE A 20 -25.15 7.91 -15.21
CA ILE A 20 -25.38 8.97 -16.19
C ILE A 20 -25.33 8.33 -17.56
N LYS A 21 -26.44 8.44 -18.32
CA LYS A 21 -26.49 8.03 -19.73
C LYS A 21 -26.17 9.23 -20.60
N VAL A 22 -25.21 9.04 -21.50
CA VAL A 22 -24.74 10.10 -22.39
C VAL A 22 -24.83 9.64 -23.86
N ARG A 23 -25.05 10.60 -24.75
CA ARG A 23 -24.94 10.38 -26.18
C ARG A 23 -23.54 10.70 -26.62
N THR A 24 -22.87 9.74 -27.23
CA THR A 24 -21.53 9.92 -27.79
C THR A 24 -21.60 10.66 -29.14
N GLN A 25 -20.46 11.13 -29.63
CA GLN A 25 -20.36 11.86 -30.88
C GLN A 25 -20.85 11.03 -32.11
N ASP A 26 -20.65 9.71 -32.07
CA ASP A 26 -21.12 8.75 -33.04
C ASP A 26 -22.60 8.35 -32.87
N LYS A 27 -23.33 9.09 -32.00
CA LYS A 27 -24.75 8.91 -31.67
C LYS A 27 -25.11 7.62 -30.94
N LYS A 28 -24.12 6.88 -30.42
CA LYS A 28 -24.36 5.76 -29.51
C LYS A 28 -24.67 6.24 -28.10
N VAL A 29 -25.05 5.32 -27.24
CA VAL A 29 -25.33 5.58 -25.83
C VAL A 29 -24.25 4.92 -25.01
N SER A 30 -23.56 5.72 -24.20
CA SER A 30 -22.66 5.25 -23.13
C SER A 30 -23.32 5.45 -21.78
N VAL A 31 -22.94 4.61 -20.82
CA VAL A 31 -23.39 4.72 -19.43
C VAL A 31 -22.16 4.92 -18.55
N ILE A 32 -22.16 5.98 -17.78
CA ILE A 32 -21.14 6.27 -16.77
C ILE A 32 -21.68 5.82 -15.43
N PHE A 33 -20.95 4.94 -14.76
CA PHE A 33 -21.26 4.47 -13.41
C PHE A 33 -20.29 5.12 -12.42
N LEU A 34 -20.82 5.61 -11.31
CA LEU A 34 -20.01 6.08 -10.18
C LEU A 34 -20.14 5.07 -9.03
N ARG A 35 -19.05 4.56 -8.55
CA ARG A 35 -19.02 3.54 -7.49
C ARG A 35 -17.94 3.87 -6.46
N GLY A 36 -18.25 3.63 -5.18
CA GLY A 36 -17.25 3.68 -4.12
C GLY A 36 -16.41 2.41 -4.11
N TRP A 37 -15.20 2.51 -3.58
CA TRP A 37 -14.26 1.39 -3.50
C TRP A 37 -14.79 0.21 -2.67
N GLU A 38 -15.58 0.49 -1.64
CA GLU A 38 -16.24 -0.51 -0.78
C GLU A 38 -17.29 -1.37 -1.52
N ALA A 39 -17.78 -0.89 -2.66
CA ALA A 39 -18.80 -1.58 -3.46
C ALA A 39 -18.20 -2.30 -4.70
N ILE A 40 -16.88 -2.44 -4.76
CA ILE A 40 -16.15 -2.92 -5.95
C ILE A 40 -16.54 -4.35 -6.35
N GLU A 41 -16.86 -5.23 -5.39
CA GLU A 41 -17.32 -6.59 -5.64
C GLU A 41 -18.58 -6.64 -6.50
N ASN A 42 -19.43 -5.62 -6.45
CA ASN A 42 -20.64 -5.51 -7.28
C ASN A 42 -20.33 -5.29 -8.76
N LEU A 43 -19.08 -5.03 -9.12
CA LEU A 43 -18.65 -4.87 -10.52
C LEU A 43 -18.21 -6.19 -11.13
N ARG A 44 -18.06 -7.24 -10.36
CA ARG A 44 -17.64 -8.57 -10.82
C ARG A 44 -18.60 -9.09 -11.89
N GLY A 45 -18.05 -9.52 -13.03
CA GLY A 45 -18.82 -10.04 -14.16
C GLY A 45 -19.46 -8.97 -15.07
N GLN A 46 -19.20 -7.69 -14.82
CA GLN A 46 -19.53 -6.63 -15.76
C GLN A 46 -18.42 -6.46 -16.81
N ALA A 47 -18.72 -5.79 -17.92
CA ALA A 47 -17.75 -5.43 -18.94
C ALA A 47 -17.73 -3.91 -19.12
N PHE A 48 -16.54 -3.31 -19.08
CA PHE A 48 -16.32 -1.87 -19.22
C PHE A 48 -15.32 -1.59 -20.34
N ASP A 49 -15.56 -0.51 -21.07
CA ASP A 49 -14.60 0.00 -22.05
C ASP A 49 -13.52 0.86 -21.40
N PHE A 50 -13.84 1.46 -20.25
CA PHE A 50 -12.92 2.35 -19.54
C PHE A 50 -13.20 2.38 -18.04
N LEU A 51 -12.15 2.37 -17.24
CA LEU A 51 -12.20 2.58 -15.79
C LEU A 51 -11.37 3.82 -15.42
N ALA A 52 -11.96 4.76 -14.69
CA ALA A 52 -11.24 5.83 -14.01
C ALA A 52 -11.28 5.57 -12.50
N ILE A 53 -10.12 5.43 -11.89
CA ILE A 53 -9.97 5.13 -10.46
C ILE A 53 -9.22 6.28 -9.82
N ASP A 54 -9.91 7.01 -8.96
CA ASP A 54 -9.37 8.18 -8.28
C ASP A 54 -8.93 7.83 -6.85
N GLU A 55 -7.99 8.58 -6.30
CA GLU A 55 -7.41 8.41 -4.96
C GLU A 55 -6.79 7.01 -4.72
N VAL A 56 -6.20 6.42 -5.75
CA VAL A 56 -5.65 5.05 -5.72
C VAL A 56 -4.70 4.82 -4.57
N ALA A 57 -3.84 5.79 -4.23
CA ALA A 57 -2.86 5.65 -3.15
C ALA A 57 -3.48 5.41 -1.76
N THR A 58 -4.79 5.65 -1.59
CA THR A 58 -5.50 5.46 -0.31
C THR A 58 -6.22 4.13 -0.22
N MET A 59 -6.30 3.37 -1.30
CA MET A 59 -7.13 2.16 -1.39
C MET A 59 -6.46 0.97 -0.72
N ASN A 60 -7.19 0.33 0.19
CA ASN A 60 -6.76 -0.90 0.81
C ASN A 60 -6.94 -2.10 -0.14
N ASN A 61 -6.06 -3.10 -0.03
CA ASN A 61 -6.10 -4.33 -0.83
C ASN A 61 -6.18 -4.08 -2.35
N PHE A 62 -5.52 -3.00 -2.82
CA PHE A 62 -5.61 -2.54 -4.20
C PHE A 62 -5.30 -3.66 -5.21
N TRP A 63 -4.17 -4.35 -5.07
CA TRP A 63 -3.75 -5.38 -6.03
C TRP A 63 -4.73 -6.56 -6.12
N VAL A 64 -5.29 -6.99 -5.00
CA VAL A 64 -6.31 -8.06 -4.99
C VAL A 64 -7.54 -7.62 -5.77
N ASN A 65 -8.08 -6.45 -5.44
CA ASN A 65 -9.26 -5.90 -6.10
C ASN A 65 -9.00 -5.60 -7.60
N TRP A 66 -7.82 -5.11 -7.93
CA TRP A 66 -7.42 -4.88 -9.30
C TRP A 66 -7.36 -6.18 -10.11
N HIS A 67 -6.62 -7.17 -9.63
CA HIS A 67 -6.40 -8.41 -10.39
C HIS A 67 -7.63 -9.33 -10.43
N GLU A 68 -8.41 -9.39 -9.35
CA GLU A 68 -9.50 -10.34 -9.23
C GLU A 68 -10.86 -9.79 -9.65
N VAL A 69 -11.05 -8.47 -9.60
CA VAL A 69 -12.34 -7.83 -9.87
C VAL A 69 -12.27 -6.89 -11.06
N LEU A 70 -11.44 -5.82 -11.00
CA LEU A 70 -11.51 -4.74 -11.98
C LEU A 70 -10.88 -5.09 -13.32
N ARG A 71 -9.65 -5.58 -13.32
CA ARG A 71 -8.96 -5.95 -14.56
C ARG A 71 -9.75 -6.94 -15.42
N PRO A 72 -10.39 -7.99 -14.85
CA PRO A 72 -11.24 -8.89 -15.62
C PRO A 72 -12.40 -8.18 -16.34
N THR A 73 -12.97 -7.10 -15.77
CA THR A 73 -14.08 -6.36 -16.42
C THR A 73 -13.66 -5.63 -17.70
N LEU A 74 -12.38 -5.43 -17.94
CA LEU A 74 -11.83 -4.81 -19.15
C LEU A 74 -11.45 -5.83 -20.23
N THR A 75 -11.46 -7.12 -19.91
CA THR A 75 -10.93 -8.17 -20.80
C THR A 75 -11.71 -8.30 -22.09
N ASP A 76 -13.04 -8.34 -22.02
CA ASP A 76 -13.92 -8.58 -23.18
C ASP A 76 -13.90 -7.42 -24.17
N THR A 77 -13.78 -6.19 -23.65
CA THR A 77 -13.78 -4.97 -24.46
C THR A 77 -12.37 -4.54 -24.87
N LYS A 78 -11.32 -5.15 -24.31
CA LYS A 78 -9.94 -4.65 -24.35
C LYS A 78 -9.86 -3.19 -23.85
N GLY A 79 -10.62 -2.93 -22.79
CA GLY A 79 -10.78 -1.60 -22.23
C GLY A 79 -9.51 -1.09 -21.55
N GLU A 80 -9.51 0.20 -21.25
CA GLU A 80 -8.40 0.92 -20.66
C GLU A 80 -8.70 1.33 -19.21
N ALA A 81 -7.66 1.59 -18.42
CA ALA A 81 -7.78 2.11 -17.07
C ALA A 81 -6.92 3.36 -16.86
N LEU A 82 -7.48 4.35 -16.17
CA LEU A 82 -6.79 5.52 -15.66
C LEU A 82 -6.75 5.46 -14.14
N PHE A 83 -5.56 5.57 -13.58
CA PHE A 83 -5.31 5.66 -12.14
C PHE A 83 -4.85 7.06 -11.79
N ALA A 84 -5.56 7.73 -10.89
CA ALA A 84 -5.22 9.06 -10.42
C ALA A 84 -5.06 9.07 -8.90
N SER A 85 -4.07 9.77 -8.39
CA SER A 85 -3.89 9.98 -6.95
C SER A 85 -2.80 11.01 -6.65
N THR A 86 -2.88 11.63 -5.49
CA THR A 86 -1.72 12.21 -4.83
C THR A 86 -0.86 11.08 -4.26
N PRO A 87 0.48 11.12 -4.42
CA PRO A 87 1.38 10.14 -3.83
C PRO A 87 1.23 10.00 -2.31
N LYS A 88 1.29 8.77 -1.78
CA LYS A 88 1.31 8.50 -0.33
C LYS A 88 2.37 7.47 -0.01
N GLY A 89 3.61 7.92 0.18
CA GLY A 89 4.74 7.03 0.38
C GLY A 89 5.00 6.13 -0.85
N PHE A 90 5.77 5.07 -0.65
CA PHE A 90 6.13 4.11 -1.69
C PHE A 90 5.21 2.87 -1.63
N ASN A 91 3.93 3.09 -1.89
CA ASN A 91 2.89 2.06 -1.87
C ASN A 91 2.55 1.54 -3.29
N HIS A 92 1.45 0.80 -3.42
CA HIS A 92 0.97 0.26 -4.70
C HIS A 92 0.78 1.31 -5.81
N PHE A 93 0.51 2.58 -5.46
CA PHE A 93 0.44 3.64 -6.47
C PHE A 93 1.83 4.00 -7.02
N TYR A 94 2.85 3.98 -6.18
CA TYR A 94 4.24 4.09 -6.62
C TYR A 94 4.61 2.93 -7.56
N ASP A 95 4.22 1.71 -7.23
CA ASP A 95 4.48 0.54 -8.08
C ASP A 95 3.77 0.68 -9.44
N LEU A 96 2.52 1.16 -9.48
CA LEU A 96 1.81 1.47 -10.72
C LEU A 96 2.55 2.50 -11.58
N CYS A 97 3.01 3.60 -10.99
CA CYS A 97 3.74 4.63 -11.71
C CYS A 97 5.05 4.11 -12.33
N ASN A 98 5.68 3.13 -11.69
CA ASN A 98 6.92 2.52 -12.20
C ASN A 98 6.69 1.39 -13.21
N GLN A 99 5.47 0.90 -13.41
CA GLN A 99 5.20 -0.16 -14.38
C GLN A 99 5.57 0.22 -15.81
N GLU A 100 5.50 1.51 -16.17
CA GLU A 100 5.94 1.96 -17.51
C GLU A 100 7.40 1.62 -17.82
N LEU A 101 8.25 1.38 -16.81
CA LEU A 101 9.64 1.00 -16.99
C LEU A 101 9.83 -0.44 -17.50
N THR A 102 8.83 -1.28 -17.26
CA THR A 102 8.87 -2.72 -17.55
C THR A 102 7.75 -3.19 -18.47
N ASP A 103 6.68 -2.43 -18.60
CA ASP A 103 5.50 -2.75 -19.40
C ASP A 103 5.11 -1.55 -20.29
N LYS A 104 5.21 -1.76 -21.61
CA LYS A 104 4.91 -0.73 -22.64
C LYS A 104 3.42 -0.33 -22.69
N ASP A 105 2.54 -1.13 -22.13
CA ASP A 105 1.11 -0.86 -22.09
C ASP A 105 0.75 0.11 -20.95
N PHE A 106 1.72 0.43 -20.09
CA PHE A 106 1.58 1.44 -19.05
C PHE A 106 2.23 2.76 -19.46
N LYS A 107 1.58 3.87 -19.04
CA LYS A 107 2.10 5.22 -19.19
C LYS A 107 1.85 6.00 -17.92
N SER A 108 2.91 6.60 -17.36
CA SER A 108 2.83 7.45 -16.18
C SER A 108 2.87 8.92 -16.57
N PHE A 109 2.08 9.73 -15.87
CA PHE A 109 2.03 11.18 -16.02
C PHE A 109 2.21 11.82 -14.66
N HIS A 110 3.04 12.83 -14.58
CA HIS A 110 3.29 13.58 -13.35
C HIS A 110 2.96 15.05 -13.57
N PHE A 111 2.12 15.59 -12.69
CA PHE A 111 1.72 16.98 -12.68
C PHE A 111 1.82 17.54 -11.27
N THR A 112 2.34 18.74 -11.16
CA THR A 112 2.40 19.49 -9.90
C THR A 112 1.26 20.50 -9.82
N SER A 113 1.00 21.06 -8.64
CA SER A 113 0.07 22.19 -8.52
C SER A 113 0.51 23.41 -9.32
N TRP A 114 1.82 23.56 -9.62
CA TRP A 114 2.35 24.62 -10.44
C TRP A 114 2.00 24.50 -11.93
N ASP A 115 1.69 23.30 -12.40
CA ASP A 115 1.24 23.04 -13.77
C ASP A 115 -0.21 23.46 -14.00
N ASN A 116 -0.99 23.67 -12.92
CA ASN A 116 -2.37 24.09 -13.01
C ASN A 116 -2.48 25.62 -13.19
N PRO A 117 -2.93 26.11 -14.36
CA PRO A 117 -3.01 27.56 -14.64
C PRO A 117 -4.12 28.28 -13.87
N TYR A 118 -5.04 27.55 -13.25
CA TYR A 118 -6.18 28.11 -12.51
C TYR A 118 -5.88 28.32 -11.03
N LEU A 119 -4.74 27.84 -10.51
CA LEU A 119 -4.35 28.05 -9.13
C LEU A 119 -3.62 29.39 -8.94
N ASP A 120 -3.90 30.04 -7.81
CA ASP A 120 -3.23 31.27 -7.40
C ASP A 120 -1.78 30.95 -7.00
N ARG A 121 -0.85 31.63 -7.65
CA ARG A 121 0.60 31.48 -7.44
C ARG A 121 1.05 31.98 -6.07
N GLU A 122 0.42 33.02 -5.55
CA GLU A 122 0.72 33.55 -4.21
C GLU A 122 0.32 32.55 -3.13
N GLU A 123 -0.83 31.87 -3.30
CA GLU A 123 -1.28 30.82 -2.39
C GLU A 123 -0.35 29.60 -2.43
N LEU A 124 0.10 29.18 -3.61
CA LEU A 124 1.09 28.09 -3.74
C LEU A 124 2.41 28.43 -3.03
N GLN A 125 2.87 29.69 -3.17
CA GLN A 125 4.08 30.15 -2.50
C GLN A 125 3.90 30.18 -0.97
N ARG A 126 2.76 30.67 -0.48
CA ARG A 126 2.42 30.67 0.94
C ARG A 126 2.35 29.26 1.52
N ALA A 127 1.76 28.32 0.79
CA ALA A 127 1.73 26.92 1.18
C ALA A 127 3.15 26.34 1.31
N LYS A 128 4.05 26.70 0.38
CA LYS A 128 5.46 26.28 0.41
C LYS A 128 6.21 26.79 1.65
N GLU A 129 5.89 27.99 2.11
CA GLU A 129 6.53 28.63 3.26
C GLU A 129 5.97 28.13 4.60
N THR A 130 4.73 27.68 4.63
CA THR A 130 4.01 27.33 5.87
C THR A 130 3.95 25.84 6.16
N LEU A 131 3.97 24.99 5.12
CA LEU A 131 3.89 23.54 5.30
C LEU A 131 5.28 22.94 5.57
N PRO A 132 5.32 21.82 6.34
CA PRO A 132 6.52 20.98 6.37
C PRO A 132 6.91 20.55 4.95
N ASN A 133 8.22 20.55 4.67
CA ASN A 133 8.72 20.32 3.31
C ASN A 133 8.24 18.97 2.70
N ASP A 134 8.23 17.90 3.48
CA ASP A 134 7.74 16.58 3.05
C ASP A 134 6.27 16.62 2.64
N ARG A 135 5.44 17.36 3.39
CA ARG A 135 4.02 17.57 3.06
C ARG A 135 3.83 18.40 1.81
N TYR A 136 4.58 19.50 1.68
CA TYR A 136 4.52 20.32 0.49
C TYR A 136 4.94 19.53 -0.75
N GLN A 137 6.04 18.80 -0.69
CA GLN A 137 6.51 17.94 -1.78
C GLN A 137 5.47 16.88 -2.16
N GLN A 138 4.79 16.28 -1.20
CA GLN A 138 3.75 15.28 -1.46
C GLN A 138 2.50 15.89 -2.10
N GLU A 139 1.93 16.93 -1.48
CA GLU A 139 0.59 17.43 -1.82
C GLU A 139 0.61 18.43 -3.00
N TYR A 140 1.69 19.19 -3.17
CA TYR A 140 1.78 20.24 -4.20
C TYR A 140 2.73 19.91 -5.35
N GLU A 141 3.78 19.15 -5.07
CA GLU A 141 4.73 18.71 -6.09
C GLU A 141 4.48 17.27 -6.57
N ALA A 142 3.43 16.61 -6.06
CA ALA A 142 3.07 15.23 -6.35
C ALA A 142 4.28 14.25 -6.27
N SER A 143 5.17 14.52 -5.33
CA SER A 143 6.40 13.74 -5.14
C SER A 143 6.19 12.60 -4.17
N PHE A 144 6.70 11.42 -4.51
CA PHE A 144 6.71 10.27 -3.60
C PHE A 144 7.72 10.52 -2.48
N GLN A 145 7.22 10.86 -1.30
CA GLN A 145 8.03 11.09 -0.11
C GLN A 145 8.02 9.88 0.81
N LYS A 146 9.11 9.64 1.53
CA LYS A 146 9.08 8.70 2.64
C LYS A 146 8.05 9.18 3.66
N THR A 147 7.15 8.29 4.05
CA THR A 147 6.13 8.63 5.05
C THR A 147 6.80 9.13 6.32
N SER A 148 6.46 10.34 6.77
CA SER A 148 6.85 10.83 8.09
C SER A 148 6.28 9.86 9.13
N GLY A 149 7.15 9.31 9.99
CA GLY A 149 6.76 8.29 10.97
C GLY A 149 7.22 6.87 10.63
N LEU A 150 8.09 6.69 9.63
CA LEU A 150 8.80 5.42 9.45
C LEU A 150 9.63 5.12 10.69
N ALA A 151 9.54 3.91 11.20
CA ALA A 151 10.35 3.46 12.34
C ALA A 151 11.87 3.54 12.02
N ILE A 152 12.23 3.40 10.74
CA ILE A 152 13.61 3.49 10.24
C ILE A 152 13.60 4.39 9.01
N PRO A 153 13.66 5.73 9.18
CA PRO A 153 13.62 6.68 8.07
C PRO A 153 14.83 6.61 7.15
N GLU A 154 15.96 6.11 7.65
CA GLU A 154 17.20 5.93 6.89
C GLU A 154 17.18 4.70 5.97
N PHE A 155 16.15 3.85 6.07
CA PHE A 155 16.06 2.66 5.21
C PHE A 155 16.07 3.04 3.73
N SER A 156 16.96 2.42 2.98
CA SER A 156 17.09 2.55 1.53
C SER A 156 17.25 1.16 0.92
N ARG A 157 16.45 0.83 -0.08
CA ARG A 157 16.54 -0.47 -0.77
C ARG A 157 17.94 -0.72 -1.32
N GLU A 158 18.58 0.28 -1.89
CA GLU A 158 19.91 0.17 -2.47
C GLU A 158 21.00 -0.16 -1.43
N LYS A 159 20.84 0.33 -0.20
CA LYS A 159 21.85 0.19 0.87
C LYS A 159 21.57 -0.97 1.82
N HIS A 160 20.30 -1.33 2.01
CA HIS A 160 19.88 -2.21 3.09
C HIS A 160 19.25 -3.51 2.61
N LEU A 161 18.98 -3.67 1.30
CA LEU A 161 18.65 -4.99 0.74
C LEU A 161 19.92 -5.71 0.32
N TYR A 162 19.90 -7.02 0.45
CA TYR A 162 20.94 -7.93 -0.02
C TYR A 162 20.27 -9.15 -0.68
N GLU A 163 20.94 -9.75 -1.66
CA GLU A 163 20.41 -10.90 -2.41
C GLU A 163 20.68 -12.22 -1.68
N GLU A 164 21.82 -12.32 -1.00
CA GLU A 164 22.21 -13.50 -0.24
C GLU A 164 22.86 -13.09 1.08
N LEU A 165 22.60 -13.87 2.14
CA LEU A 165 23.22 -13.64 3.44
C LEU A 165 24.75 -13.73 3.29
N PRO A 166 25.52 -12.69 3.64
CA PRO A 166 26.97 -12.70 3.51
C PRO A 166 27.59 -13.86 4.31
N LYS A 167 28.66 -14.48 3.78
CA LYS A 167 29.35 -15.57 4.48
C LYS A 167 29.92 -15.07 5.81
N GLY A 168 29.64 -15.79 6.90
CA GLY A 168 30.10 -15.39 8.24
C GLY A 168 29.59 -16.32 9.33
N THR A 169 29.92 -15.97 10.57
CA THR A 169 29.37 -16.61 11.77
C THR A 169 28.28 -15.73 12.32
N TYR A 170 27.12 -16.32 12.58
CA TYR A 170 25.94 -15.62 13.00
C TYR A 170 25.33 -16.24 14.26
N GLN A 171 24.68 -15.39 15.06
CA GLN A 171 23.70 -15.83 16.02
C GLN A 171 22.32 -15.70 15.41
N LYS A 172 21.57 -16.79 15.31
CA LYS A 172 20.18 -16.80 14.86
C LYS A 172 19.28 -16.37 16.01
N ILE A 173 18.70 -15.19 15.92
CA ILE A 173 17.84 -14.61 16.96
C ILE A 173 16.49 -14.19 16.39
N ALA A 174 15.51 -13.92 17.24
CA ALA A 174 14.22 -13.36 16.81
C ALA A 174 13.71 -12.29 17.77
N GLY A 175 12.98 -11.31 17.23
CA GLY A 175 12.02 -10.53 17.98
C GLY A 175 10.67 -11.25 18.03
N VAL A 176 9.82 -10.96 19.01
CA VAL A 176 8.43 -11.43 19.02
C VAL A 176 7.53 -10.30 19.45
N ASP A 177 6.69 -9.85 18.52
CA ASP A 177 5.54 -9.00 18.81
C ASP A 177 4.29 -9.87 18.79
N PHE A 178 3.59 -9.95 19.93
CA PHE A 178 2.41 -10.78 20.08
C PHE A 178 1.18 -10.05 19.55
N GLY A 179 0.34 -10.77 18.80
CA GLY A 179 -0.92 -10.22 18.33
C GLY A 179 -1.92 -11.34 18.00
N TYR A 180 -3.21 -11.07 18.24
CA TYR A 180 -4.30 -11.99 17.89
C TYR A 180 -5.21 -11.36 16.82
N VAL A 181 -5.81 -10.21 17.10
CA VAL A 181 -6.58 -9.42 16.13
C VAL A 181 -5.65 -8.70 15.16
N HIS A 182 -4.60 -8.05 15.69
CA HIS A 182 -3.47 -7.59 14.90
C HIS A 182 -2.50 -8.76 14.67
N PRO A 183 -1.76 -8.78 13.56
CA PRO A 183 -0.81 -9.84 13.29
C PRO A 183 0.27 -9.94 14.37
N ALA A 184 0.61 -11.16 14.78
CA ALA A 184 1.87 -11.40 15.47
C ALA A 184 3.01 -11.35 14.46
N ALA A 185 4.14 -10.75 14.82
CA ALA A 185 5.31 -10.58 13.98
C ALA A 185 6.55 -11.22 14.64
N ILE A 186 7.24 -12.10 13.88
CA ILE A 186 8.45 -12.78 14.35
C ILE A 186 9.49 -12.69 13.23
N PRO A 187 10.32 -11.63 13.20
CA PRO A 187 11.43 -11.55 12.27
C PRO A 187 12.53 -12.54 12.64
N GLU A 188 13.02 -13.29 11.67
CA GLU A 188 14.21 -14.12 11.76
C GLU A 188 15.43 -13.27 11.46
N ILE A 189 16.35 -13.16 12.42
CA ILE A 189 17.48 -12.25 12.38
C ILE A 189 18.79 -13.00 12.56
N TYR A 190 19.74 -12.74 11.69
CA TYR A 190 21.12 -13.20 11.82
C TYR A 190 22.00 -12.05 12.29
N TRP A 191 22.63 -12.21 13.44
CA TRP A 191 23.44 -11.19 14.09
C TRP A 191 24.92 -11.58 14.14
N THR A 192 25.80 -10.68 13.68
CA THR A 192 27.25 -10.87 13.72
C THR A 192 27.91 -10.33 14.99
N GLY A 193 27.20 -9.62 15.84
CA GLY A 193 27.73 -8.79 16.93
C GLY A 193 27.77 -7.30 16.57
N GLU A 194 27.80 -6.96 15.29
CA GLU A 194 27.83 -5.58 14.78
C GLU A 194 26.67 -5.27 13.82
N LYS A 195 26.28 -6.24 12.99
CA LYS A 195 25.23 -6.09 11.97
C LYS A 195 24.10 -7.07 12.19
N LEU A 196 22.90 -6.61 11.88
CA LEU A 196 21.68 -7.41 11.85
C LEU A 196 21.26 -7.63 10.39
N PHE A 197 20.93 -8.88 10.03
CA PHE A 197 20.37 -9.26 8.75
C PHE A 197 19.01 -9.90 9.03
N VAL A 198 17.94 -9.31 8.50
CA VAL A 198 16.59 -9.87 8.58
C VAL A 198 16.41 -10.74 7.35
N GLU A 199 16.30 -12.05 7.55
CA GLU A 199 16.26 -13.06 6.46
C GLU A 199 14.84 -13.46 6.12
N ASP A 200 13.99 -13.58 7.14
CA ASP A 200 12.60 -14.00 6.97
C ASP A 200 11.73 -13.38 8.06
N GLU A 201 10.43 -13.42 7.86
CA GLU A 201 9.47 -13.03 8.88
C GLU A 201 8.25 -13.98 8.92
N TRP A 202 7.79 -14.27 10.12
CA TRP A 202 6.50 -14.90 10.32
C TRP A 202 5.50 -13.84 10.77
N TYR A 203 4.49 -13.57 9.92
CA TYR A 203 3.53 -12.50 10.13
C TYR A 203 2.11 -13.06 9.97
N LYS A 204 1.38 -13.29 11.08
CA LYS A 204 0.08 -13.98 11.05
C LYS A 204 -0.89 -13.47 12.11
N THR A 205 -2.17 -13.37 11.75
CA THR A 205 -3.29 -13.08 12.67
C THR A 205 -3.91 -14.35 13.22
N GLY A 206 -4.73 -14.24 14.28
CA GLY A 206 -5.53 -15.31 14.84
C GLY A 206 -4.70 -16.43 15.49
N ARG A 207 -3.52 -16.09 15.99
CA ARG A 207 -2.64 -17.05 16.69
C ARG A 207 -2.60 -16.77 18.19
N THR A 208 -2.85 -17.81 18.97
CA THR A 208 -2.72 -17.71 20.43
C THR A 208 -1.24 -17.66 20.84
N ASP A 209 -0.95 -17.14 22.04
CA ASP A 209 0.40 -17.08 22.58
C ASP A 209 1.06 -18.47 22.63
N ALA A 210 0.28 -19.51 22.94
CA ALA A 210 0.76 -20.91 22.93
C ALA A 210 1.16 -21.39 21.52
N GLN A 211 0.41 -21.01 20.47
CA GLN A 211 0.75 -21.36 19.08
C GLN A 211 1.96 -20.56 18.58
N ILE A 212 2.10 -19.32 19.02
CA ILE A 212 3.28 -18.48 18.74
C ILE A 212 4.51 -19.11 19.40
N ALA A 213 4.41 -19.50 20.69
CA ALA A 213 5.50 -20.12 21.42
C ALA A 213 5.92 -21.48 20.81
N GLU A 214 4.97 -22.27 20.31
CA GLU A 214 5.26 -23.53 19.62
C GLU A 214 6.02 -23.31 18.32
N TYR A 215 5.62 -22.32 17.51
CA TYR A 215 6.34 -21.95 16.30
C TYR A 215 7.76 -21.49 16.61
N VAL A 216 7.93 -20.55 17.56
CA VAL A 216 9.23 -20.02 17.96
C VAL A 216 10.17 -21.12 18.46
N ALA A 217 9.64 -22.07 19.25
CA ALA A 217 10.43 -23.21 19.72
C ALA A 217 10.89 -24.13 18.58
N SER A 218 10.13 -24.24 17.50
CA SER A 218 10.51 -25.05 16.33
C SER A 218 11.61 -24.43 15.48
N CYS A 219 11.84 -23.10 15.57
CA CYS A 219 12.79 -22.37 14.73
C CYS A 219 14.24 -22.42 15.22
N ASN A 220 14.51 -23.00 16.40
CA ASN A 220 15.86 -23.14 16.98
C ASN A 220 16.64 -21.83 17.14
N PHE A 221 15.98 -20.76 17.54
CA PHE A 221 16.62 -19.48 17.83
C PHE A 221 17.56 -19.59 19.04
N GLN A 222 18.76 -19.00 18.96
CA GLN A 222 19.74 -18.97 20.06
C GLN A 222 19.32 -18.00 21.17
N ALA A 223 18.58 -16.95 20.82
CA ALA A 223 17.95 -16.02 21.75
C ALA A 223 16.69 -15.41 21.13
N VAL A 224 15.69 -15.14 21.95
CA VAL A 224 14.42 -14.54 21.54
C VAL A 224 14.12 -13.33 22.41
N TYR A 225 13.74 -12.23 21.78
CA TYR A 225 13.49 -10.92 22.38
C TYR A 225 11.99 -10.57 22.21
N PRO A 226 11.12 -11.01 23.12
CA PRO A 226 9.68 -10.70 23.03
C PRO A 226 9.36 -9.29 23.54
N ASP A 227 8.23 -8.73 23.07
CA ASP A 227 7.69 -7.52 23.65
C ASP A 227 7.38 -7.73 25.13
N PRO A 228 7.95 -6.90 26.03
CA PRO A 228 7.79 -7.03 27.46
C PRO A 228 6.36 -6.80 27.97
N GLU A 229 5.47 -6.23 27.15
CA GLU A 229 4.07 -5.95 27.55
C GLU A 229 3.21 -7.22 27.64
N ASN A 230 3.55 -8.30 26.91
CA ASN A 230 2.84 -9.57 26.97
C ASN A 230 3.52 -10.59 27.92
N ALA A 231 3.29 -10.43 29.21
CA ALA A 231 3.84 -11.35 30.23
C ALA A 231 3.36 -12.81 30.04
N GLY A 232 2.12 -13.00 29.57
CA GLY A 232 1.55 -14.33 29.30
C GLY A 232 2.27 -15.05 28.17
N GLY A 233 2.49 -14.38 27.05
CA GLY A 233 3.22 -14.90 25.91
C GLY A 233 4.69 -15.23 26.24
N ILE A 234 5.32 -14.36 27.04
CA ILE A 234 6.68 -14.61 27.55
C ILE A 234 6.76 -15.91 28.37
N GLU A 235 5.79 -16.13 29.23
CA GLU A 235 5.74 -17.35 30.05
C GLU A 235 5.52 -18.60 29.18
N GLU A 236 4.68 -18.53 28.14
CA GLU A 236 4.50 -19.64 27.18
C GLU A 236 5.80 -19.94 26.42
N LEU A 237 6.56 -18.93 25.99
CA LEU A 237 7.88 -19.14 25.39
C LEU A 237 8.85 -19.86 26.35
N ARG A 238 8.90 -19.44 27.62
CA ARG A 238 9.74 -20.08 28.65
C ARG A 238 9.34 -21.54 28.91
N ARG A 239 8.04 -21.82 28.96
CA ARG A 239 7.52 -23.20 29.12
C ARG A 239 7.91 -24.13 27.97
N LYS A 240 8.04 -23.58 26.75
CA LYS A 240 8.53 -24.32 25.58
C LYS A 240 10.04 -24.44 25.50
N GLY A 241 10.77 -23.96 26.52
CA GLY A 241 12.24 -24.04 26.58
C GLY A 241 12.97 -23.01 25.71
N VAL A 242 12.28 -21.98 25.24
CA VAL A 242 12.88 -20.90 24.44
C VAL A 242 13.79 -20.05 25.31
N ASN A 243 14.99 -19.72 24.81
CA ASN A 243 15.94 -18.84 25.49
C ASN A 243 15.49 -17.38 25.36
N VAL A 244 14.59 -16.96 26.23
CA VAL A 244 14.05 -15.62 26.29
C VAL A 244 15.03 -14.65 26.91
N ARG A 245 15.25 -13.51 26.24
CA ARG A 245 16.04 -12.38 26.74
C ARG A 245 15.14 -11.20 27.03
N GLU A 246 15.35 -10.53 28.16
CA GLU A 246 14.59 -9.36 28.54
C GLU A 246 14.94 -8.16 27.66
N VAL A 247 13.92 -7.45 27.21
CA VAL A 247 14.04 -6.17 26.51
C VAL A 247 13.71 -5.07 27.52
N LYS A 248 14.63 -4.12 27.69
CA LYS A 248 14.36 -2.89 28.44
C LYS A 248 13.83 -1.86 27.47
N LYS A 249 12.63 -1.35 27.73
CA LYS A 249 12.08 -0.16 27.06
C LYS A 249 12.73 1.11 27.57
#